data_dc62d80846d1f327fd62fa57a98ec818
#
_entry.id   dc62d80846d1f327fd62fa57a98ec818
#
_cell.length_a   1.000
_cell.length_b   1.000
_cell.length_c   1.000
_cell.angle_alpha   90.00
_cell.angle_beta   90.00
_cell.angle_gamma   90.00
#
_symmetry.space_group_name_H-M   'P 1'
#
loop_
_entity.id
_entity.type
_entity.pdbx_description
1 polymer ?
#
loop_
_entity_poly.entity_id
_entity_poly.type
_entity_poly.pdbx_seq_one_letter_code
_entity_poly.pdbx_strand_id
1 'polypeptide(L)'
;MVNIKYKSMNKSFDVIVIGAGHSGCEAALASSRLGCNTAVVVMDASKIGWMSCNPSIGGPAKGQIVGEIDALGGEMGKAADATFLQFRVLNRSKGPAVHSYRTQNDKYDYAAYMNDALVNQSNLTIIEDMVTDLIIEDDNDSPHVLGVHTKFHGELLSK
;
A
#
# COMPACT_ATOMS: atom_id res chain seq x y z
N MET A 1 18.55 6.62 7.73
CA MET A 1 17.79 6.44 8.98
C MET A 1 16.55 7.32 8.88
N VAL A 2 15.39 6.73 8.70
CA VAL A 2 14.12 7.46 8.69
C VAL A 2 13.85 7.89 10.14
N ASN A 3 13.77 9.19 10.38
CA ASN A 3 13.42 9.74 11.69
C ASN A 3 11.90 9.59 11.89
N ILE A 4 11.47 8.42 12.35
CA ILE A 4 10.07 8.21 12.76
C ILE A 4 9.89 9.04 14.04
N LYS A 5 9.24 10.20 13.90
CA LYS A 5 8.82 11.01 15.04
C LYS A 5 7.74 10.24 15.79
N TYR A 6 8.11 9.63 16.91
CA TYR A 6 7.15 9.14 17.91
C TYR A 6 6.43 10.34 18.55
N LYS A 7 5.42 10.86 17.85
CA LYS A 7 4.42 11.73 18.45
C LYS A 7 3.52 10.82 19.30
N SER A 8 2.98 11.33 20.42
CA SER A 8 2.00 10.57 21.25
C SER A 8 0.99 9.93 20.31
N MET A 9 1.03 8.60 20.21
CA MET A 9 0.34 7.87 19.18
C MET A 9 -1.15 7.91 19.44
N ASN A 10 -1.90 8.45 18.49
CA ASN A 10 -3.35 8.26 18.50
C ASN A 10 -3.61 6.75 18.36
N LYS A 11 -4.37 6.17 19.26
CA LYS A 11 -4.70 4.74 19.24
C LYS A 11 -6.02 4.45 18.52
N SER A 12 -6.67 5.47 17.99
CA SER A 12 -7.93 5.34 17.27
C SER A 12 -7.80 5.93 15.86
N PHE A 13 -8.18 5.13 14.88
CA PHE A 13 -8.13 5.44 13.46
C PHE A 13 -9.49 5.19 12.81
N ASP A 14 -9.74 5.76 11.64
CA ASP A 14 -10.93 5.42 10.85
C ASP A 14 -10.65 4.15 10.03
N VAL A 15 -9.38 3.96 9.60
CA VAL A 15 -8.94 2.81 8.83
C VAL A 15 -7.58 2.33 9.34
N ILE A 16 -7.43 1.02 9.53
CA ILE A 16 -6.16 0.37 9.83
C ILE A 16 -5.82 -0.58 8.69
N VAL A 17 -4.69 -0.33 8.03
CA VAL A 17 -4.16 -1.18 6.95
C VAL A 17 -3.03 -2.05 7.51
N ILE A 18 -3.13 -3.37 7.33
CA ILE A 18 -2.12 -4.32 7.80
C ILE A 18 -1.20 -4.69 6.64
N GLY A 19 0.05 -4.27 6.75
CA GLY A 19 1.08 -4.47 5.73
C GLY A 19 1.12 -3.35 4.67
N ALA A 20 2.33 -3.02 4.19
CA ALA A 20 2.58 -2.03 3.14
C ALA A 20 3.29 -2.64 1.92
N GLY A 21 2.82 -3.81 1.47
CA GLY A 21 3.06 -4.28 0.11
C GLY A 21 2.28 -3.41 -0.90
N HIS A 22 2.28 -3.78 -2.17
CA HIS A 22 1.64 -2.98 -3.22
C HIS A 22 0.18 -2.63 -2.91
N SER A 23 -0.64 -3.62 -2.53
CA SER A 23 -2.06 -3.40 -2.19
C SER A 23 -2.24 -2.59 -0.91
N GLY A 24 -1.40 -2.81 0.10
CA GLY A 24 -1.46 -2.05 1.34
C GLY A 24 -1.08 -0.59 1.15
N CYS A 25 -0.08 -0.28 0.32
CA CYS A 25 0.26 1.09 -0.05
C CYS A 25 -0.94 1.79 -0.73
N GLU A 26 -1.56 1.14 -1.72
CA GLU A 26 -2.72 1.71 -2.41
C GLU A 26 -3.91 1.92 -1.45
N ALA A 27 -4.22 0.94 -0.58
CA ALA A 27 -5.29 1.06 0.39
C ALA A 27 -5.05 2.21 1.38
N ALA A 28 -3.82 2.34 1.90
CA ALA A 28 -3.46 3.40 2.84
C ALA A 28 -3.52 4.79 2.20
N LEU A 29 -3.01 4.92 0.97
CA LEU A 29 -3.08 6.17 0.22
C LEU A 29 -4.51 6.54 -0.16
N ALA A 30 -5.31 5.59 -0.62
CA ALA A 30 -6.70 5.83 -1.00
C ALA A 30 -7.53 6.32 0.20
N SER A 31 -7.50 5.61 1.33
CA SER A 31 -8.26 5.97 2.52
C SER A 31 -7.84 7.33 3.09
N SER A 32 -6.53 7.60 3.19
CA SER A 32 -6.03 8.88 3.69
C SER A 32 -6.35 10.07 2.77
N ARG A 33 -6.33 9.87 1.44
CA ARG A 33 -6.73 10.87 0.44
C ARG A 33 -8.23 11.19 0.48
N LEU A 34 -9.05 10.23 0.87
CA LEU A 34 -10.48 10.43 1.12
C LEU A 34 -10.75 11.16 2.45
N GLY A 35 -9.70 11.48 3.22
CA GLY A 35 -9.79 12.24 4.47
C GLY A 35 -9.89 11.38 5.73
N CYS A 36 -9.85 10.05 5.61
CA CYS A 36 -9.83 9.16 6.76
C CYS A 36 -8.51 9.28 7.53
N ASN A 37 -8.58 9.30 8.86
CA ASN A 37 -7.41 9.13 9.72
C ASN A 37 -6.96 7.67 9.65
N THR A 38 -5.92 7.41 8.86
CA THR A 38 -5.50 6.07 8.47
C THR A 38 -4.19 5.68 9.16
N ALA A 39 -4.11 4.45 9.69
CA ALA A 39 -2.87 3.82 10.07
C ALA A 39 -2.47 2.74 9.07
N VAL A 40 -1.18 2.63 8.75
CA VAL A 40 -0.61 1.46 8.10
C VAL A 40 0.40 0.81 9.03
N VAL A 41 0.16 -0.45 9.39
CA VAL A 41 1.05 -1.21 10.30
C VAL A 41 1.96 -2.10 9.47
N VAL A 42 3.27 -1.96 9.66
CA VAL A 42 4.29 -2.69 8.89
C VAL A 42 5.33 -3.30 9.82
N MET A 43 5.78 -4.51 9.55
CA MET A 43 6.82 -5.16 10.36
C MET A 43 8.21 -4.54 10.16
N ASP A 44 8.45 -3.97 8.98
CA ASP A 44 9.73 -3.37 8.58
C ASP A 44 9.44 -2.22 7.61
N ALA A 45 9.57 -0.98 8.07
CA ALA A 45 9.31 0.21 7.26
C ALA A 45 10.25 0.32 6.04
N SER A 46 11.43 -0.32 6.09
CA SER A 46 12.36 -0.36 4.96
C SER A 46 11.84 -1.20 3.78
N LYS A 47 10.75 -1.95 3.98
CA LYS A 47 10.13 -2.84 2.98
C LYS A 47 8.82 -2.31 2.42
N ILE A 48 8.46 -1.07 2.69
CA ILE A 48 7.31 -0.41 2.07
C ILE A 48 7.46 -0.42 0.55
N GLY A 49 6.42 -0.86 -0.17
CA GLY A 49 6.42 -0.94 -1.63
C GLY A 49 7.43 -1.92 -2.24
N TRP A 50 8.03 -2.80 -1.42
CA TRP A 50 9.10 -3.68 -1.87
C TRP A 50 8.65 -4.68 -2.94
N MET A 51 9.39 -4.73 -4.05
CA MET A 51 9.20 -5.70 -5.12
C MET A 51 9.95 -6.99 -4.79
N SER A 52 9.30 -7.94 -4.13
CA SER A 52 9.92 -9.18 -3.63
C SER A 52 10.26 -10.20 -4.72
N CYS A 53 9.64 -10.09 -5.90
CA CYS A 53 9.86 -10.98 -7.03
C CYS A 53 10.55 -10.21 -8.18
N ASN A 54 10.05 -10.31 -9.40
CA ASN A 54 10.55 -9.54 -10.53
C ASN A 54 10.15 -8.07 -10.39
N PRO A 55 11.09 -7.11 -10.56
CA PRO A 55 10.81 -5.69 -10.47
C PRO A 55 10.09 -5.19 -11.75
N SER A 56 8.88 -5.67 -11.97
CA SER A 56 8.09 -5.31 -13.15
C SER A 56 6.62 -5.08 -12.81
N ILE A 57 6.06 -4.04 -13.41
CA ILE A 57 4.65 -3.66 -13.27
C ILE A 57 3.93 -3.90 -14.60
N GLY A 58 2.69 -4.39 -14.53
CA GLY A 58 1.87 -4.66 -15.69
C GLY A 58 2.03 -6.07 -16.27
N GLY A 59 1.77 -6.21 -17.56
CA GLY A 59 1.66 -7.48 -18.26
C GLY A 59 0.20 -7.88 -18.54
N PRO A 60 -0.06 -9.01 -19.21
CA PRO A 60 -1.42 -9.46 -19.53
C PRO A 60 -2.30 -9.52 -18.28
N ALA A 61 -3.51 -8.98 -18.36
CA ALA A 61 -4.48 -8.73 -17.30
C ALA A 61 -3.99 -7.74 -16.20
N LYS A 62 -2.74 -7.80 -15.78
CA LYS A 62 -2.19 -6.94 -14.71
C LYS A 62 -2.05 -5.49 -15.15
N GLY A 63 -1.65 -5.23 -16.42
CA GLY A 63 -1.54 -3.88 -16.95
C GLY A 63 -2.88 -3.15 -17.00
N GLN A 64 -3.97 -3.86 -17.27
CA GLN A 64 -5.31 -3.30 -17.23
C GLN A 64 -5.71 -2.89 -15.80
N ILE A 65 -5.45 -3.76 -14.82
CA ILE A 65 -5.72 -3.46 -13.40
C ILE A 65 -4.92 -2.24 -12.93
N VAL A 66 -3.63 -2.14 -13.32
CA VAL A 66 -2.82 -0.95 -13.00
C VAL A 66 -3.43 0.32 -13.60
N GLY A 67 -3.91 0.26 -14.85
CA GLY A 67 -4.60 1.39 -15.49
C GLY A 67 -5.91 1.77 -14.79
N GLU A 68 -6.67 0.81 -14.29
CA GLU A 68 -7.89 1.05 -13.51
C GLU A 68 -7.57 1.70 -12.15
N ILE A 69 -6.52 1.23 -11.46
CA ILE A 69 -6.05 1.82 -10.21
C ILE A 69 -5.58 3.25 -10.45
N ASP A 70 -4.81 3.49 -11.51
CA ASP A 70 -4.31 4.82 -11.89
C ASP A 70 -5.47 5.79 -12.19
N ALA A 71 -6.48 5.34 -12.93
CA ALA A 71 -7.68 6.12 -13.22
C ALA A 71 -8.48 6.52 -11.97
N LEU A 72 -8.36 5.75 -10.88
CA LEU A 72 -8.93 6.06 -9.57
C LEU A 72 -8.01 6.91 -8.68
N GLY A 73 -6.87 7.35 -9.21
CA GLY A 73 -5.89 8.17 -8.48
C GLY A 73 -4.86 7.38 -7.68
N GLY A 74 -4.67 6.09 -7.99
CA GLY A 74 -3.66 5.24 -7.37
C GLY A 74 -2.22 5.70 -7.63
N GLU A 75 -1.28 5.10 -6.94
CA GLU A 75 0.12 5.52 -6.96
C GLU A 75 1.03 4.57 -7.74
N MET A 76 0.64 3.30 -7.90
CA MET A 76 1.46 2.27 -8.55
C MET A 76 1.85 2.65 -9.99
N GLY A 77 0.92 3.19 -10.76
CA GLY A 77 1.18 3.65 -12.14
C GLY A 77 2.22 4.76 -12.17
N LYS A 78 2.08 5.77 -11.33
CA LYS A 78 3.00 6.89 -11.20
C LYS A 78 4.39 6.45 -10.74
N ALA A 79 4.46 5.57 -9.73
CA ALA A 79 5.72 4.99 -9.27
C ALA A 79 6.40 4.17 -10.39
N ALA A 80 5.62 3.40 -11.15
CA ALA A 80 6.12 2.66 -12.29
C ALA A 80 6.69 3.59 -13.36
N ASP A 81 5.99 4.68 -13.69
CA ASP A 81 6.44 5.66 -14.68
C ASP A 81 7.67 6.45 -14.22
N ALA A 82 7.80 6.71 -12.92
CA ALA A 82 8.95 7.43 -12.37
C ALA A 82 10.23 6.58 -12.32
N THR A 83 10.12 5.25 -12.28
CA THR A 83 11.25 4.36 -11.96
C THR A 83 11.51 3.27 -13.00
N PHE A 84 10.85 3.32 -14.16
CA PHE A 84 11.06 2.29 -15.17
C PHE A 84 12.41 2.42 -15.85
N LEU A 85 13.05 1.26 -16.05
CA LEU A 85 14.27 1.09 -16.83
C LEU A 85 13.96 0.67 -18.27
N GLN A 86 12.86 -0.05 -18.45
CA GLN A 86 12.39 -0.53 -19.74
C GLN A 86 10.87 -0.58 -19.80
N PHE A 87 10.30 -0.14 -20.91
CA PHE A 87 8.88 -0.23 -21.24
C PHE A 87 8.67 -1.16 -22.44
N ARG A 88 7.68 -2.03 -22.36
CA ARG A 88 7.28 -2.92 -23.45
C ARG A 88 5.78 -3.01 -23.62
N VAL A 89 5.34 -3.06 -24.87
CA VAL A 89 4.00 -3.50 -25.23
C VAL A 89 4.05 -4.98 -25.59
N LEU A 90 3.38 -5.81 -24.79
CA LEU A 90 3.28 -7.25 -25.00
C LEU A 90 2.17 -7.59 -26.01
N ASN A 91 2.28 -8.76 -26.62
CA ASN A 91 1.28 -9.30 -27.58
C ASN A 91 1.02 -8.42 -28.83
N ARG A 92 1.99 -7.64 -29.26
CA ARG A 92 1.85 -6.77 -30.46
C ARG A 92 1.44 -7.52 -31.75
N SER A 93 1.81 -8.80 -31.85
CA SER A 93 1.45 -9.64 -33.00
C SER A 93 0.03 -10.19 -32.91
N LYS A 94 -0.66 -9.95 -31.81
CA LYS A 94 -2.01 -10.46 -31.56
C LYS A 94 -2.98 -9.30 -31.46
N GLY A 95 -4.03 -9.13 -31.97
CA GLY A 95 -4.94 -7.99 -32.04
C GLY A 95 -4.94 -7.05 -30.81
N PRO A 96 -5.37 -5.80 -30.99
CA PRO A 96 -5.24 -4.74 -29.96
C PRO A 96 -5.87 -5.08 -28.60
N ALA A 97 -6.90 -5.91 -28.58
CA ALA A 97 -7.61 -6.29 -27.36
C ALA A 97 -6.75 -7.04 -26.33
N VAL A 98 -5.63 -7.64 -26.77
CA VAL A 98 -4.71 -8.37 -25.89
C VAL A 98 -3.35 -7.64 -25.72
N HIS A 99 -3.22 -6.43 -26.26
CA HIS A 99 -2.06 -5.60 -26.00
C HIS A 99 -2.00 -5.28 -24.51
N SER A 100 -0.82 -5.34 -23.92
CA SER A 100 -0.63 -5.08 -22.51
C SER A 100 0.70 -4.37 -22.29
N TYR A 101 0.67 -3.34 -21.46
CA TYR A 101 1.86 -2.61 -21.05
C TYR A 101 2.59 -3.34 -19.93
N ARG A 102 3.91 -3.33 -20.00
CA ARG A 102 4.77 -3.85 -18.94
C ARG A 102 6.02 -2.99 -18.81
N THR A 103 6.31 -2.56 -17.62
CA THR A 103 7.56 -1.92 -17.25
C THR A 103 8.48 -2.88 -16.51
N GLN A 104 9.78 -2.72 -16.70
CA GLN A 104 10.84 -3.23 -15.83
C GLN A 104 11.32 -2.03 -15.04
N ASN A 105 11.26 -2.08 -13.71
CA ASN A 105 11.56 -0.96 -12.83
C ASN A 105 12.85 -1.19 -12.04
N ASP A 106 13.52 -0.12 -11.60
CA ASP A 106 14.46 -0.23 -10.50
C ASP A 106 13.67 -0.45 -9.20
N LYS A 107 13.95 -1.58 -8.53
CA LYS A 107 13.16 -1.95 -7.34
C LYS A 107 13.49 -1.11 -6.11
N TYR A 108 14.69 -0.54 -6.04
CA TYR A 108 15.09 0.33 -4.95
C TYR A 108 14.46 1.72 -5.11
N ASP A 109 14.52 2.27 -6.32
CA ASP A 109 13.90 3.54 -6.64
C ASP A 109 12.37 3.46 -6.51
N TYR A 110 11.76 2.34 -6.95
CA TYR A 110 10.33 2.12 -6.77
C TYR A 110 9.92 2.08 -5.29
N ALA A 111 10.68 1.33 -4.46
CA ALA A 111 10.41 1.28 -3.03
C ALA A 111 10.63 2.65 -2.35
N ALA A 112 11.68 3.38 -2.75
CA ALA A 112 11.93 4.73 -2.27
C ALA A 112 10.78 5.68 -2.64
N TYR A 113 10.32 5.65 -3.89
CA TYR A 113 9.18 6.44 -4.34
C TYR A 113 7.91 6.16 -3.52
N MET A 114 7.57 4.88 -3.34
CA MET A 114 6.39 4.48 -2.57
C MET A 114 6.50 4.86 -1.10
N ASN A 115 7.69 4.75 -0.50
CA ASN A 115 7.94 5.18 0.85
C ASN A 115 7.72 6.70 1.00
N ASP A 116 8.29 7.49 0.10
CA ASP A 116 8.12 8.94 0.10
C ASP A 116 6.65 9.35 -0.09
N ALA A 117 5.91 8.64 -0.94
CA ALA A 117 4.48 8.87 -1.13
C ALA A 117 3.68 8.65 0.16
N LEU A 118 3.99 7.58 0.93
CA LEU A 118 3.32 7.31 2.19
C LEU A 118 3.73 8.29 3.31
N VAL A 119 5.04 8.57 3.43
CA VAL A 119 5.57 9.46 4.48
C VAL A 119 5.05 10.88 4.35
N ASN A 120 4.89 11.37 3.13
CA ASN A 120 4.41 12.72 2.84
C ASN A 120 2.88 12.83 2.77
N GLN A 121 2.15 11.70 2.85
CA GLN A 121 0.69 11.71 2.77
C GLN A 121 0.08 12.25 4.07
N SER A 122 -0.78 13.25 3.96
CA SER A 122 -1.60 13.73 5.09
C SER A 122 -2.60 12.67 5.55
N ASN A 123 -3.00 12.72 6.81
CA ASN A 123 -3.94 11.78 7.42
C ASN A 123 -3.45 10.31 7.44
N LEU A 124 -2.17 10.05 7.19
CA LEU A 124 -1.58 8.72 7.21
C LEU A 124 -0.50 8.63 8.29
N THR A 125 -0.60 7.60 9.12
CA THR A 125 0.38 7.26 10.15
C THR A 125 1.00 5.90 9.85
N ILE A 126 2.31 5.85 9.69
CA ILE A 126 3.06 4.60 9.53
C ILE A 126 3.46 4.11 10.91
N ILE A 127 3.10 2.87 11.24
CA ILE A 127 3.41 2.22 12.52
C ILE A 127 4.28 1.00 12.23
N GLU A 128 5.54 1.05 12.66
CA GLU A 128 6.43 -0.11 12.54
C GLU A 128 6.20 -1.05 13.71
N ASP A 129 5.38 -2.09 13.45
CA ASP A 129 5.00 -3.10 14.44
C ASP A 129 4.47 -4.37 13.74
N MET A 130 4.28 -5.41 14.50
CA MET A 130 3.67 -6.65 14.05
C MET A 130 2.25 -6.77 14.63
N VAL A 131 1.26 -6.88 13.76
CA VAL A 131 -0.11 -7.26 14.17
C VAL A 131 -0.10 -8.71 14.60
N THR A 132 -0.60 -8.97 15.79
CA THR A 132 -0.62 -10.31 16.40
C THR A 132 -2.01 -10.92 16.39
N ASP A 133 -3.06 -10.11 16.48
CA ASP A 133 -4.45 -10.59 16.50
C ASP A 133 -5.42 -9.47 16.11
N LEU A 134 -6.69 -9.84 15.88
CA LEU A 134 -7.81 -8.93 15.68
C LEU A 134 -8.54 -8.72 17.00
N ILE A 135 -9.01 -7.51 17.25
CA ILE A 135 -9.94 -7.21 18.32
C ILE A 135 -11.35 -7.36 17.75
N ILE A 136 -12.07 -8.37 18.23
CA ILE A 136 -13.41 -8.70 17.73
C ILE A 136 -14.39 -8.55 18.88
N GLU A 137 -15.47 -7.81 18.64
CA GLU A 137 -16.63 -7.79 19.49
C GLU A 137 -17.65 -8.81 18.96
N ASP A 138 -18.00 -9.77 19.81
CA ASP A 138 -18.95 -10.82 19.47
C ASP A 138 -20.36 -10.38 19.92
N ASP A 139 -21.06 -9.69 19.04
CA ASP A 139 -22.46 -9.36 19.27
C ASP A 139 -23.32 -10.44 18.62
N ASN A 140 -24.08 -11.18 19.41
CA ASN A 140 -24.80 -12.46 19.17
C ASN A 140 -25.35 -12.73 17.75
N ASP A 141 -25.35 -11.76 16.83
CA ASP A 141 -25.83 -11.88 15.45
C ASP A 141 -24.77 -11.55 14.37
N SER A 142 -23.71 -10.83 14.67
CA SER A 142 -22.61 -10.61 13.74
C SER A 142 -21.34 -10.05 14.41
N PRO A 143 -20.21 -10.76 14.31
CA PRO A 143 -18.95 -10.30 14.88
C PRO A 143 -18.45 -9.04 14.17
N HIS A 144 -18.03 -8.02 14.93
CA HIS A 144 -17.47 -6.77 14.45
C HIS A 144 -15.98 -6.68 14.78
N VAL A 145 -15.15 -6.30 13.80
CA VAL A 145 -13.73 -6.01 14.04
C VAL A 145 -13.60 -4.58 14.57
N LEU A 146 -13.14 -4.44 15.81
CA LEU A 146 -12.92 -3.15 16.47
C LEU A 146 -11.50 -2.61 16.31
N GLY A 147 -10.56 -3.45 15.86
CA GLY A 147 -9.18 -3.05 15.74
C GLY A 147 -8.21 -4.23 15.71
N VAL A 148 -6.96 -3.95 16.09
CA VAL A 148 -5.89 -4.95 16.08
C VAL A 148 -5.04 -4.88 17.35
N HIS A 149 -4.54 -6.03 17.79
CA HIS A 149 -3.45 -6.12 18.75
C HIS A 149 -2.11 -6.06 18.03
N THR A 150 -1.18 -5.26 18.55
CA THR A 150 0.18 -5.17 18.05
C THR A 150 1.18 -5.57 19.13
N LYS A 151 2.35 -6.02 18.70
CA LYS A 151 3.35 -6.59 19.60
C LYS A 151 3.95 -5.58 20.58
N PHE A 152 4.19 -4.35 20.14
CA PHE A 152 4.93 -3.35 20.90
C PHE A 152 4.08 -2.14 21.30
N HIS A 153 3.07 -1.79 20.52
CA HIS A 153 2.22 -0.61 20.75
C HIS A 153 0.88 -0.94 21.42
N GLY A 154 0.55 -2.24 21.59
CA GLY A 154 -0.70 -2.69 22.19
C GLY A 154 -1.88 -2.61 21.21
N GLU A 155 -3.01 -2.09 21.69
CA GLU A 155 -4.25 -2.04 20.91
C GLU A 155 -4.31 -0.79 20.02
N LEU A 156 -4.68 -1.00 18.77
CA LEU A 156 -5.06 0.04 17.83
C LEU A 156 -6.53 -0.18 17.45
N LEU A 157 -7.37 0.82 17.68
CA LEU A 157 -8.81 0.72 17.44
C LEU A 157 -9.18 1.38 16.10
N SER A 158 -10.11 0.78 15.39
CA SER A 158 -10.79 1.39 14.24
C SER A 158 -12.25 1.73 14.61
N LYS A 159 -12.77 2.76 13.95
CA LYS A 159 -14.16 3.20 14.13
C LYS A 159 -15.08 2.57 13.11
#